data_ba27e203b511b54b6f44be862eb4ce30
#
_entry.id   ba27e203b511b54b6f44be862eb4ce30
#
_cell.length_a   1.000
_cell.length_b   1.000
_cell.length_c   1.000
_cell.angle_alpha   90.00
_cell.angle_beta   90.00
_cell.angle_gamma   90.00
#
_symmetry.space_group_name_H-M   'P 1'
#
loop_
_entity.id
_entity.type
_entity.pdbx_description
1 polymer ?
#
loop_
_entity_poly.entity_id
_entity_poly.type
_entity_poly.pdbx_seq_one_letter_code
_entity_poly.pdbx_strand_id
1 'polypeptide(L)'
;MRHILCEKVKNLRDLGGYQTPYGVTKFNKIFRSSVPYSLTEEELKYFDNLNLTIIDLRTEEEVLKKKSVFDNNKYNYFNVVLKGADFPEKEEDIAPGYIKILDDYEQIRKVLEIIKNSKGSILYNCTLGKDRTGVI
;
A
#
# COMPACT_ATOMS: atom_id res chain seq x y z
N MET A 1 11.00 -6.94 -8.36
CA MET A 1 9.65 -6.33 -8.16
C MET A 1 8.96 -6.20 -9.51
N ARG A 2 7.84 -6.88 -9.67
CA ARG A 2 7.09 -6.85 -10.92
C ARG A 2 6.18 -5.62 -10.98
N HIS A 3 6.38 -4.79 -11.99
CA HIS A 3 5.51 -3.64 -12.26
C HIS A 3 4.25 -4.12 -12.97
N ILE A 4 3.08 -3.75 -12.45
CA ILE A 4 1.78 -4.09 -13.03
C ILE A 4 1.18 -2.83 -13.65
N LEU A 5 0.82 -2.93 -14.92
CA LEU A 5 0.23 -1.81 -15.63
C LEU A 5 -1.28 -1.79 -15.40
N CYS A 6 -1.73 -0.79 -14.64
CA CYS A 6 -3.14 -0.41 -14.54
C CYS A 6 -3.32 0.98 -15.12
N GLU A 7 -4.45 1.22 -15.76
CA GLU A 7 -4.68 2.46 -16.50
C GLU A 7 -4.57 3.72 -15.62
N LYS A 8 -5.12 3.66 -14.42
CA LYS A 8 -5.19 4.85 -13.52
C LYS A 8 -4.52 4.65 -12.17
N VAL A 9 -3.91 3.50 -11.91
CA VAL A 9 -3.20 3.23 -10.67
C VAL A 9 -1.70 3.29 -10.92
N LYS A 10 -1.05 4.29 -10.35
CA LYS A 10 0.39 4.49 -10.49
C LYS A 10 1.19 3.65 -9.50
N ASN A 11 2.41 3.33 -9.84
CA ASN A 11 3.36 2.62 -8.98
C ASN A 11 2.85 1.27 -8.46
N LEU A 12 1.88 0.66 -9.15
CA LEU A 12 1.39 -0.66 -8.76
C LEU A 12 2.46 -1.71 -9.04
N ARG A 13 2.86 -2.41 -8.01
CA ARG A 13 3.91 -3.42 -8.07
C ARG A 13 3.57 -4.64 -7.22
N ASP A 14 3.93 -5.81 -7.74
CA ASP A 14 3.92 -7.07 -7.02
C ASP A 14 5.27 -7.28 -6.35
N LEU A 15 5.30 -7.57 -5.07
CA LEU A 15 6.52 -7.82 -4.29
C LEU A 15 7.04 -9.26 -4.43
N GLY A 16 6.55 -10.01 -5.40
CA GLY A 16 7.06 -11.35 -5.71
C GLY A 16 8.43 -11.34 -6.38
N GLY A 17 9.15 -12.42 -6.25
CA GLY A 17 10.41 -12.65 -6.96
C GLY A 17 11.67 -12.14 -6.26
N TYR A 18 11.58 -11.64 -5.03
CA TYR A 18 12.77 -11.25 -4.25
C TYR A 18 13.41 -12.43 -3.57
N GLN A 19 14.72 -12.54 -3.71
CA GLN A 19 15.53 -13.52 -2.99
C GLN A 19 15.66 -13.10 -1.51
N THR A 20 15.37 -14.02 -0.60
CA THR A 20 15.52 -13.82 0.84
C THR A 20 16.33 -14.97 1.45
N PRO A 21 16.81 -14.85 2.70
CA PRO A 21 17.46 -15.98 3.38
C PRO A 21 16.56 -17.22 3.53
N TYR A 22 15.24 -17.06 3.42
CA TYR A 22 14.26 -18.14 3.59
C TYR A 22 13.63 -18.61 2.28
N GLY A 23 14.09 -18.10 1.13
CA GLY A 23 13.55 -18.43 -0.18
C GLY A 23 13.16 -17.19 -0.99
N VAL A 24 12.34 -17.38 -2.00
CA VAL A 24 11.89 -16.31 -2.90
C VAL A 24 10.48 -15.86 -2.52
N THR A 25 10.25 -14.55 -2.48
CA THR A 25 8.91 -14.02 -2.20
C THR A 25 7.91 -14.43 -3.29
N LYS A 26 6.70 -14.76 -2.86
CA LYS A 26 5.65 -15.26 -3.78
C LYS A 26 5.01 -14.13 -4.58
N PHE A 27 4.74 -14.38 -5.86
CA PHE A 27 3.93 -13.50 -6.69
C PHE A 27 2.46 -13.54 -6.27
N ASN A 28 1.74 -12.48 -6.57
CA ASN A 28 0.31 -12.30 -6.28
C ASN A 28 -0.02 -12.36 -4.78
N LYS A 29 0.92 -12.07 -3.90
CA LYS A 29 0.73 -12.12 -2.45
C LYS A 29 0.69 -10.75 -1.80
N ILE A 30 1.64 -9.89 -2.13
CA ILE A 30 1.73 -8.54 -1.57
C ILE A 30 1.95 -7.56 -2.72
N PHE A 31 1.08 -6.54 -2.78
CA PHE A 31 1.15 -5.47 -3.75
C PHE A 31 1.30 -4.11 -3.05
N ARG A 32 1.92 -3.18 -3.74
CA ARG A 32 1.99 -1.77 -3.32
C ARG A 32 1.57 -0.86 -4.47
N SER A 33 0.95 0.29 -4.16
CA SER A 33 0.48 1.21 -5.20
C SER A 33 0.23 2.63 -4.68
N SER A 34 -0.04 3.54 -5.62
CA SER A 34 -0.81 4.76 -5.32
C SER A 34 -2.24 4.39 -4.94
N VAL A 35 -3.04 5.39 -4.53
CA VAL A 35 -4.45 5.14 -4.23
C VAL A 35 -5.17 4.56 -5.45
N PRO A 36 -5.78 3.37 -5.34
CA PRO A 36 -6.57 2.79 -6.42
C PRO A 36 -7.98 3.41 -6.43
N TYR A 37 -8.11 4.58 -7.03
CA TYR A 37 -9.38 5.32 -7.06
C TYR A 37 -10.28 4.93 -8.24
N SER A 38 -9.72 4.27 -9.26
CA SER A 38 -10.45 3.82 -10.45
C SER A 38 -9.76 2.61 -11.06
N LEU A 39 -10.52 1.55 -11.31
CA LEU A 39 -10.07 0.33 -11.97
C LEU A 39 -11.04 -0.05 -13.07
N THR A 40 -10.53 -0.64 -14.16
CA THR A 40 -11.38 -1.27 -15.17
C THR A 40 -12.04 -2.53 -14.60
N GLU A 41 -13.09 -3.02 -15.26
CA GLU A 41 -13.74 -4.27 -14.83
C GLU A 41 -12.78 -5.48 -14.85
N GLU A 42 -11.88 -5.54 -15.83
CA GLU A 42 -10.89 -6.62 -15.93
C GLU A 42 -9.86 -6.53 -14.79
N GLU A 43 -9.36 -5.32 -14.49
CA GLU A 43 -8.46 -5.08 -13.37
C GLU A 43 -9.12 -5.46 -12.05
N LEU A 44 -10.37 -5.08 -11.87
CA LEU A 44 -11.13 -5.39 -10.66
C LEU A 44 -11.35 -6.90 -10.48
N LYS A 45 -11.68 -7.61 -11.57
CA LYS A 45 -11.79 -9.08 -11.56
C LYS A 45 -10.49 -9.76 -11.14
N TYR A 46 -9.36 -9.26 -11.61
CA TYR A 46 -8.06 -9.79 -11.23
C TYR A 46 -7.85 -9.73 -9.72
N PHE A 47 -8.13 -8.58 -9.11
CA PHE A 47 -8.00 -8.40 -7.67
C PHE A 47 -9.09 -9.14 -6.86
N ASP A 48 -10.31 -9.23 -7.37
CA ASP A 48 -11.41 -9.92 -6.71
C ASP A 48 -11.13 -11.41 -6.47
N ASN A 49 -10.32 -12.02 -7.33
CA ASN A 49 -9.93 -13.43 -7.21
C ASN A 49 -8.85 -13.70 -6.15
N LEU A 50 -8.31 -12.66 -5.53
CA LEU A 50 -7.16 -12.77 -4.63
C LEU A 50 -7.52 -12.77 -3.13
N ASN A 51 -8.81 -12.71 -2.79
CA ASN A 51 -9.26 -12.53 -1.40
C ASN A 51 -8.50 -11.37 -0.72
N LEU A 52 -8.60 -10.19 -1.32
CA LEU A 52 -7.73 -9.06 -1.08
C LEU A 52 -8.02 -8.35 0.23
N THR A 53 -6.98 -8.07 1.00
CA THR A 53 -6.98 -7.15 2.14
C THR A 53 -6.28 -5.86 1.73
N ILE A 54 -6.92 -4.72 2.00
CA ILE A 54 -6.42 -3.39 1.65
C ILE A 54 -5.94 -2.69 2.91
N ILE A 55 -4.73 -2.13 2.85
CA ILE A 55 -4.18 -1.28 3.90
C ILE A 55 -3.93 0.11 3.31
N ASP A 56 -4.80 1.05 3.63
CA ASP A 56 -4.70 2.43 3.18
C ASP A 56 -3.97 3.26 4.23
N LEU A 57 -2.79 3.73 3.88
CA LEU A 57 -1.89 4.44 4.80
C LEU A 57 -2.15 5.96 4.85
N ARG A 58 -3.15 6.43 4.12
CA ARG A 58 -3.47 7.85 4.02
C ARG A 58 -4.16 8.38 5.28
N THR A 59 -4.11 9.70 5.46
CA THR A 59 -4.89 10.37 6.50
C THR A 59 -6.40 10.26 6.19
N GLU A 60 -7.23 10.41 7.20
CA GLU A 60 -8.68 10.39 7.04
C GLU A 60 -9.17 11.46 6.04
N GLU A 61 -8.56 12.64 6.06
CA GLU A 61 -8.87 13.73 5.14
C GLU A 61 -8.57 13.34 3.69
N GLU A 62 -7.42 12.74 3.43
CA GLU A 62 -7.04 12.26 2.09
C GLU A 62 -8.01 11.18 1.59
N VAL A 63 -8.42 10.26 2.47
CA VAL A 63 -9.39 9.20 2.15
C VAL A 63 -10.73 9.79 1.73
N LEU A 64 -11.21 10.81 2.43
CA LEU A 64 -12.46 11.49 2.11
C LEU A 64 -12.41 12.25 0.79
N LYS A 65 -11.28 12.86 0.47
CA LYS A 65 -11.10 13.62 -0.78
C LYS A 65 -11.03 12.73 -2.02
N LYS A 66 -10.41 11.56 -1.89
CA LYS A 66 -10.23 10.63 -3.01
C LYS A 66 -10.39 9.19 -2.54
N LYS A 67 -11.61 8.70 -2.63
CA LYS A 67 -11.98 7.39 -2.12
C LYS A 67 -11.34 6.27 -2.93
N SER A 68 -10.81 5.25 -2.25
CA SER A 68 -10.38 4.00 -2.88
C SER A 68 -11.60 3.22 -3.39
N VAL A 69 -11.46 2.55 -4.54
CA VAL A 69 -12.50 1.64 -5.05
C VAL A 69 -12.73 0.45 -4.11
N PHE A 70 -11.79 0.16 -3.22
CA PHE A 70 -11.89 -0.92 -2.24
C PHE A 70 -12.46 -0.49 -0.89
N ASP A 71 -12.75 0.80 -0.71
CA ASP A 71 -13.36 1.33 0.52
C ASP A 71 -14.87 1.11 0.51
N ASN A 72 -15.26 -0.15 0.68
CA ASN A 72 -16.65 -0.58 0.78
C ASN A 72 -16.74 -1.93 1.50
N ASN A 73 -17.96 -2.39 1.80
CA ASN A 73 -18.20 -3.60 2.59
C ASN A 73 -17.84 -4.92 1.88
N LYS A 74 -17.54 -4.88 0.60
CA LYS A 74 -17.15 -6.06 -0.18
C LYS A 74 -15.74 -6.53 0.15
N TYR A 75 -14.86 -5.62 0.57
CA TYR A 75 -13.43 -5.88 0.77
C TYR A 75 -13.02 -5.76 2.23
N ASN A 76 -11.95 -6.44 2.61
CA ASN A 76 -11.29 -6.24 3.90
C ASN A 76 -10.43 -4.96 3.81
N TYR A 77 -11.02 -3.83 4.11
CA TYR A 77 -10.38 -2.52 4.00
C TYR A 77 -10.01 -1.97 5.37
N PHE A 78 -8.74 -1.59 5.54
CA PHE A 78 -8.22 -0.98 6.75
C PHE A 78 -7.55 0.35 6.42
N ASN A 79 -7.95 1.42 7.10
CA ASN A 79 -7.26 2.69 7.05
C ASN A 79 -6.34 2.79 8.27
N VAL A 80 -5.06 2.57 8.07
CA VAL A 80 -4.02 2.70 9.09
C VAL A 80 -3.22 3.96 8.78
N VAL A 81 -3.53 5.04 9.46
CA VAL A 81 -2.98 6.36 9.14
C VAL A 81 -1.49 6.43 9.48
N LEU A 82 -0.66 6.63 8.45
CA LEU A 82 0.72 7.07 8.61
C LEU A 82 0.78 8.54 8.21
N LYS A 83 1.22 9.39 9.12
CA LYS A 83 1.45 10.79 8.80
C LYS A 83 2.66 10.88 7.89
N GLY A 84 2.48 11.44 6.70
CA GLY A 84 3.59 11.73 5.82
C GLY A 84 4.46 12.83 6.41
N ALA A 85 5.75 12.81 6.08
CA ALA A 85 6.57 13.99 6.26
C ALA A 85 6.08 15.08 5.29
N ASP A 86 6.10 16.33 5.72
CA ASP A 86 5.91 17.45 4.81
C ASP A 86 6.91 17.32 3.66
N PHE A 87 6.51 17.73 2.44
CA PHE A 87 7.41 17.69 1.30
C PHE A 87 8.69 18.45 1.64
N PRO A 88 9.85 17.78 1.68
CA PRO A 88 11.09 18.45 2.03
C PRO A 88 11.46 19.43 0.90
N GLU A 89 11.73 20.67 1.27
CA GLU A 89 12.23 21.67 0.33
C GLU A 89 13.68 21.36 -0.09
N LYS A 90 14.39 20.57 0.71
CA LYS A 90 15.78 20.20 0.50
C LYS A 90 15.96 18.69 0.47
N GLU A 91 16.81 18.22 -0.44
CA GLU A 91 17.15 16.81 -0.56
C GLU A 91 17.67 16.19 0.73
N GLU A 92 18.43 16.94 1.52
CA GLU A 92 18.97 16.52 2.82
C GLU A 92 17.89 16.19 3.88
N ASP A 93 16.66 16.68 3.70
CA ASP A 93 15.53 16.47 4.62
C ASP A 93 14.68 15.22 4.28
N ILE A 94 14.96 14.55 3.16
CA ILE A 94 14.20 13.37 2.68
C ILE A 94 14.37 12.19 3.63
N ALA A 95 15.61 11.81 3.93
CA ALA A 95 15.89 10.67 4.79
C ALA A 95 15.39 10.86 6.24
N PRO A 96 15.57 12.04 6.90
CA PRO A 96 14.94 12.32 8.19
C PRO A 96 13.41 12.22 8.16
N GLY A 97 12.78 12.62 7.06
CA GLY A 97 11.34 12.48 6.87
C GLY A 97 10.88 11.03 6.86
N TYR A 98 11.58 10.14 6.19
CA TYR A 98 11.29 8.71 6.18
C TYR A 98 11.49 8.06 7.55
N ILE A 99 12.53 8.41 8.27
CA ILE A 99 12.76 7.96 9.65
C ILE A 99 11.60 8.38 10.56
N LYS A 100 11.10 9.60 10.41
CA LYS A 100 9.96 10.11 11.16
C LYS A 100 8.68 9.30 10.92
N ILE A 101 8.45 8.85 9.69
CA ILE A 101 7.33 7.95 9.37
C ILE A 101 7.48 6.63 10.13
N LEU A 102 8.67 6.05 10.14
CA LEU A 102 8.98 4.79 10.82
C LEU A 102 8.92 4.89 12.34
N ASP A 103 9.08 6.08 12.92
CA ASP A 103 8.99 6.29 14.37
C ASP A 103 7.57 6.13 14.92
N ASP A 104 6.56 6.08 14.07
CA ASP A 104 5.19 5.75 14.48
C ASP A 104 5.04 4.24 14.65
N TYR A 105 5.68 3.70 15.65
CA TYR A 105 5.75 2.25 15.90
C TYR A 105 4.38 1.60 16.09
N GLU A 106 3.43 2.30 16.68
CA GLU A 106 2.10 1.77 16.91
C GLU A 106 1.35 1.51 15.59
N GLN A 107 1.41 2.46 14.67
CA GLN A 107 0.80 2.33 13.36
C GLN A 107 1.53 1.31 12.47
N ILE A 108 2.86 1.32 12.49
CA ILE A 108 3.67 0.31 11.78
C ILE A 108 3.34 -1.10 12.30
N ARG A 109 3.20 -1.27 13.60
CA ARG A 109 2.81 -2.55 14.19
C ARG A 109 1.43 -3.01 13.69
N LYS A 110 0.46 -2.12 13.62
CA LYS A 110 -0.88 -2.42 13.08
C LYS A 110 -0.79 -2.94 11.65
N VAL A 111 -0.01 -2.28 10.80
CA VAL A 111 0.21 -2.71 9.41
C VAL A 111 0.78 -4.13 9.37
N LEU A 112 1.84 -4.40 10.13
CA LEU A 112 2.49 -5.71 10.15
C LEU A 112 1.57 -6.80 10.71
N GLU A 113 0.75 -6.50 11.70
CA GLU A 113 -0.24 -7.43 12.25
C GLU A 113 -1.32 -7.78 11.23
N ILE A 114 -1.82 -6.80 10.48
CA ILE A 114 -2.79 -7.04 9.40
C ILE A 114 -2.17 -7.94 8.33
N ILE A 115 -0.93 -7.66 7.93
CA ILE A 115 -0.21 -8.50 6.96
C ILE A 115 -0.07 -9.93 7.47
N LYS A 116 0.35 -10.10 8.71
CA LYS A 116 0.54 -11.41 9.35
C LYS A 116 -0.75 -12.22 9.41
N ASN A 117 -1.86 -11.58 9.74
CA ASN A 117 -3.15 -12.24 9.97
C ASN A 117 -3.99 -12.38 8.69
N SER A 118 -3.59 -11.78 7.58
CA SER A 118 -4.30 -11.88 6.33
C SER A 118 -4.16 -13.26 5.71
N LYS A 119 -5.28 -13.85 5.29
CA LYS A 119 -5.31 -15.16 4.64
C LYS A 119 -5.13 -15.09 3.13
N GLY A 120 -5.55 -14.01 2.51
CA GLY A 120 -5.45 -13.78 1.08
C GLY A 120 -4.25 -12.90 0.71
N SER A 121 -4.39 -12.18 -0.39
CA SER A 121 -3.40 -11.21 -0.84
C SER A 121 -3.60 -9.85 -0.18
N ILE A 122 -2.58 -9.02 -0.23
CA ILE A 122 -2.56 -7.70 0.42
C ILE A 122 -2.20 -6.66 -0.61
N LEU A 123 -2.91 -5.54 -0.60
CA LEU A 123 -2.54 -4.32 -1.29
C LEU A 123 -2.43 -3.19 -0.28
N TYR A 124 -1.26 -2.57 -0.15
CA TYR A 124 -1.10 -1.38 0.67
C TYR A 124 -0.74 -0.17 -0.18
N ASN A 125 -1.28 0.99 0.18
CA ASN A 125 -1.13 2.22 -0.60
C ASN A 125 -1.06 3.47 0.29
N CYS A 126 -0.48 4.51 -0.27
CA CYS A 126 -0.68 5.89 0.16
C CYS A 126 -1.21 6.71 -1.04
N THR A 127 -1.07 8.01 -1.05
CA THR A 127 -1.56 8.82 -2.18
C THR A 127 -0.82 8.52 -3.47
N LEU A 128 0.52 8.57 -3.46
CA LEU A 128 1.36 8.35 -4.64
C LEU A 128 1.98 6.95 -4.71
N GLY A 129 1.90 6.17 -3.64
CA GLY A 129 2.55 4.87 -3.57
C GLY A 129 4.07 4.95 -3.50
N LYS A 130 4.63 6.08 -3.05
CA LYS A 130 6.06 6.37 -3.05
C LYS A 130 6.64 6.43 -1.63
N ASP A 131 6.25 7.42 -0.84
CA ASP A 131 6.92 7.71 0.44
C ASP A 131 6.43 6.80 1.58
N ARG A 132 5.21 7.01 2.09
CA ARG A 132 4.64 6.17 3.16
C ARG A 132 4.58 4.70 2.76
N THR A 133 4.22 4.41 1.53
CA THR A 133 4.21 3.06 0.96
C THR A 133 5.62 2.51 0.83
N GLY A 134 6.58 3.32 0.45
CA GLY A 134 7.95 2.90 0.23
C GLY A 134 8.73 2.53 1.49
N VAL A 135 8.32 3.02 2.67
CA VAL A 135 9.00 2.70 3.94
C VAL A 135 8.48 1.43 4.62
N ILE A 136 7.31 0.93 4.20
CA ILE A 136 6.78 -0.35 4.66
C ILE A 136 7.52 -1.49 3.97
#